data_ae5e941c28920964db45a02eb513a3ab
#
_entry.id   ae5e941c28920964db45a02eb513a3ab
#
_cell.length_a   1.000
_cell.length_b   1.000
_cell.length_c   1.000
_cell.angle_alpha   90.00
_cell.angle_beta   90.00
_cell.angle_gamma   90.00
#
_symmetry.space_group_name_H-M   'P 1'
#
loop_
_entity.id
_entity.type
_entity.pdbx_description
1 polymer ?
#
loop_
_entity_poly.entity_id
_entity_poly.type
_entity_poly.pdbx_seq_one_letter_code
_entity_poly.pdbx_strand_id
1 'polypeptide(L)'
;MNYKLVTEAELPQVMELWDYCFEKKEDPFFQWYFREYCLTHNLIMGGFSEATNRLVNMLHLNPYRILLRGREEVVPYIVGVATDPAARGQELTKGLLQASFHALHDRMSPFALLMPIYAGIYQKYDFAFCYQKHVYEMPLDRLEIPSPAGDLRVERYASYTGELFDSLYGALSDGYNGLPIRTAFQWNKLLTVHQLEKMQAAVVYYGDRPRGYMFYQIREDKTFFIQELIALTPAAKRALLHFAKAHRSAADKLYWEATEDDLTWLDFPDAALCGSLKPFMMARCFDTYRALREYEIPADCPDGRITLLVRDELLDWNNCLVTLSVEAGRFTVEKTTEQADACLLYTSPSPRD
;
A
#
# COMPACT_ATOMS: atom_id res chain seq x y z
N MET A 1 24.99 -5.51 16.57
CA MET A 1 23.53 -5.79 16.48
C MET A 1 23.35 -7.11 15.75
N ASN A 2 22.54 -8.00 16.26
CA ASN A 2 22.17 -9.25 15.61
C ASN A 2 20.77 -9.10 14.98
N TYR A 3 20.70 -9.12 13.65
CA TYR A 3 19.44 -9.05 12.91
C TYR A 3 18.99 -10.45 12.52
N LYS A 4 17.76 -10.82 12.89
CA LYS A 4 17.19 -12.14 12.59
C LYS A 4 15.66 -12.09 12.48
N LEU A 5 15.09 -13.09 11.82
CA LEU A 5 13.64 -13.30 11.87
C LEU A 5 13.24 -13.66 13.31
N VAL A 6 12.18 -13.00 13.77
CA VAL A 6 11.59 -13.22 15.09
C VAL A 6 10.86 -14.56 15.10
N THR A 7 11.00 -15.30 16.19
CA THR A 7 10.27 -16.53 16.49
C THR A 7 9.25 -16.28 17.60
N GLU A 8 8.46 -17.29 17.94
CA GLU A 8 7.51 -17.21 19.06
C GLU A 8 8.19 -16.83 20.40
N ALA A 9 9.44 -17.23 20.60
CA ALA A 9 10.18 -16.93 21.81
C ALA A 9 10.46 -15.43 22.01
N GLU A 10 10.65 -14.69 20.91
CA GLU A 10 10.91 -13.25 20.95
C GLU A 10 9.64 -12.40 20.78
N LEU A 11 8.51 -12.99 20.42
CA LEU A 11 7.25 -12.26 20.18
C LEU A 11 6.83 -11.37 21.36
N PRO A 12 7.00 -11.75 22.64
CA PRO A 12 6.70 -10.85 23.76
C PRO A 12 7.47 -9.52 23.70
N GLN A 13 8.74 -9.52 23.27
CA GLN A 13 9.53 -8.29 23.13
C GLN A 13 9.02 -7.41 21.97
N VAL A 14 8.56 -8.03 20.88
CA VAL A 14 7.92 -7.34 19.76
C VAL A 14 6.63 -6.65 20.21
N MET A 15 5.79 -7.37 20.98
CA MET A 15 4.55 -6.83 21.54
C MET A 15 4.81 -5.64 22.47
N GLU A 16 5.88 -5.70 23.28
CA GLU A 16 6.28 -4.63 24.19
C GLU A 16 6.70 -3.36 23.45
N LEU A 17 7.53 -3.53 22.40
CA LEU A 17 7.96 -2.39 21.58
C LEU A 17 6.80 -1.82 20.74
N TRP A 18 5.88 -2.67 20.27
CA TRP A 18 4.68 -2.22 19.55
C TRP A 18 3.74 -1.42 20.45
N ASP A 19 3.45 -1.92 21.67
CA ASP A 19 2.65 -1.24 22.67
C ASP A 19 3.21 0.14 23.04
N TYR A 20 4.54 0.26 23.01
CA TYR A 20 5.20 1.53 23.27
C TYR A 20 5.06 2.52 22.10
N CYS A 21 5.21 2.02 20.86
CA CYS A 21 5.36 2.88 19.67
C CYS A 21 4.06 3.11 18.89
N PHE A 22 3.09 2.20 19.00
CA PHE A 22 1.87 2.16 18.17
C PHE A 22 0.62 1.98 19.04
N GLU A 23 -0.24 1.00 18.69
CA GLU A 23 -1.46 0.69 19.45
C GLU A 23 -1.14 0.01 20.77
N LYS A 24 -1.93 0.32 21.78
CA LYS A 24 -1.80 -0.24 23.12
C LYS A 24 -2.28 -1.68 23.18
N LYS A 25 -1.79 -2.43 24.17
CA LYS A 25 -2.15 -3.85 24.39
C LYS A 25 -3.65 -4.08 24.56
N GLU A 26 -4.36 -3.09 25.10
CA GLU A 26 -5.81 -3.11 25.31
C GLU A 26 -6.60 -2.85 24.02
N ASP A 27 -5.95 -2.35 22.97
CA ASP A 27 -6.60 -2.05 21.71
C ASP A 27 -7.08 -3.35 21.04
N PRO A 28 -8.33 -3.41 20.56
CA PRO A 28 -8.87 -4.58 19.88
C PRO A 28 -8.08 -4.99 18.64
N PHE A 29 -7.52 -4.03 17.89
CA PHE A 29 -6.68 -4.30 16.74
C PHE A 29 -5.37 -4.96 17.16
N PHE A 30 -4.69 -4.46 18.21
CA PHE A 30 -3.49 -5.08 18.77
C PHE A 30 -3.74 -6.53 19.16
N GLN A 31 -4.83 -6.79 19.91
CA GLN A 31 -5.21 -8.13 20.36
C GLN A 31 -5.40 -9.09 19.18
N TRP A 32 -6.16 -8.67 18.18
CA TRP A 32 -6.37 -9.46 16.98
C TRP A 32 -5.06 -9.69 16.21
N TYR A 33 -4.27 -8.60 15.97
CA TYR A 33 -3.08 -8.65 15.15
C TYR A 33 -2.04 -9.62 15.70
N PHE A 34 -1.76 -9.57 16.98
CA PHE A 34 -0.76 -10.45 17.62
C PHE A 34 -1.24 -11.87 17.87
N ARG A 35 -2.53 -12.10 18.01
CA ARG A 35 -3.08 -13.45 18.21
C ARG A 35 -3.32 -14.19 16.90
N GLU A 36 -3.84 -13.52 15.88
CA GLU A 36 -4.33 -14.17 14.67
C GLU A 36 -3.43 -13.97 13.45
N TYR A 37 -2.66 -12.88 13.39
CA TYR A 37 -1.94 -12.51 12.19
C TYR A 37 -0.41 -12.64 12.31
N CYS A 38 0.20 -12.17 13.40
CA CYS A 38 1.65 -12.18 13.59
C CYS A 38 2.21 -13.59 13.60
N LEU A 39 3.34 -13.78 12.93
CA LEU A 39 4.07 -15.03 12.69
C LEU A 39 3.30 -16.10 11.90
N THR A 40 1.97 -16.08 11.91
CA THR A 40 1.14 -17.01 11.12
C THR A 40 1.05 -16.56 9.66
N HIS A 41 0.92 -15.25 9.42
CA HIS A 41 0.67 -14.68 8.09
C HIS A 41 1.70 -13.65 7.65
N ASN A 42 2.68 -13.32 8.49
CA ASN A 42 3.76 -12.39 8.18
C ASN A 42 5.11 -12.86 8.72
N LEU A 43 6.15 -12.16 8.32
CA LEU A 43 7.48 -12.27 8.92
C LEU A 43 7.77 -11.00 9.70
N ILE A 44 8.56 -11.13 10.78
CA ILE A 44 9.04 -10.00 11.56
C ILE A 44 10.56 -10.07 11.58
N MET A 45 11.21 -8.99 11.16
CA MET A 45 12.65 -8.82 11.31
C MET A 45 12.93 -8.03 12.58
N GLY A 46 13.74 -8.60 13.47
CA GLY A 46 14.17 -7.96 14.70
C GLY A 46 15.68 -7.71 14.72
N GLY A 47 16.09 -6.57 15.25
CA GLY A 47 17.46 -6.26 15.60
C GLY A 47 17.67 -6.32 17.11
N PHE A 48 18.54 -7.23 17.52
CA PHE A 48 18.79 -7.55 18.94
C PHE A 48 20.16 -7.05 19.38
N SER A 49 20.26 -6.53 20.59
CA SER A 49 21.53 -6.21 21.23
C SER A 49 22.33 -7.49 21.46
N GLU A 50 23.57 -7.56 21.00
CA GLU A 50 24.45 -8.70 21.24
C GLU A 50 24.78 -8.88 22.72
N ALA A 51 24.84 -7.79 23.48
CA ALA A 51 25.18 -7.84 24.90
C ALA A 51 24.03 -8.36 25.78
N THR A 52 22.78 -8.05 25.44
CA THR A 52 21.62 -8.30 26.31
C THR A 52 20.56 -9.19 25.69
N ASN A 53 20.67 -9.49 24.39
CA ASN A 53 19.66 -10.19 23.59
C ASN A 53 18.26 -9.54 23.66
N ARG A 54 18.19 -8.23 23.97
CA ARG A 54 16.95 -7.46 23.95
C ARG A 54 16.69 -6.94 22.53
N LEU A 55 15.42 -6.96 22.14
CA LEU A 55 14.96 -6.32 20.91
C LEU A 55 15.16 -4.80 21.00
N VAL A 56 15.81 -4.23 20.01
CA VAL A 56 16.12 -2.80 19.92
C VAL A 56 15.33 -2.12 18.80
N ASN A 57 15.18 -2.83 17.67
CA ASN A 57 14.36 -2.34 16.57
C ASN A 57 13.71 -3.51 15.83
N MET A 58 12.64 -3.21 15.10
CA MET A 58 11.89 -4.21 14.35
C MET A 58 11.23 -3.61 13.13
N LEU A 59 10.82 -4.47 12.21
CA LEU A 59 9.83 -4.21 11.18
C LEU A 59 9.04 -5.47 10.86
N HIS A 60 7.81 -5.30 10.42
CA HIS A 60 6.94 -6.38 10.00
C HIS A 60 6.86 -6.41 8.47
N LEU A 61 6.88 -7.60 7.89
CA LEU A 61 6.83 -7.87 6.46
C LEU A 61 5.52 -8.59 6.15
N ASN A 62 4.50 -7.81 5.85
CA ASN A 62 3.18 -8.34 5.53
C ASN A 62 3.11 -8.70 4.04
N PRO A 63 2.83 -9.96 3.67
CA PRO A 63 2.72 -10.33 2.26
C PRO A 63 1.42 -9.76 1.68
N TYR A 64 1.55 -8.97 0.61
CA TYR A 64 0.44 -8.50 -0.19
C TYR A 64 0.49 -9.12 -1.58
N ARG A 65 -0.60 -9.73 -2.02
CA ARG A 65 -0.77 -10.12 -3.40
C ARG A 65 -1.28 -8.92 -4.18
N ILE A 66 -0.57 -8.55 -5.24
CA ILE A 66 -0.96 -7.48 -6.15
C ILE A 66 -1.00 -8.00 -7.57
N LEU A 67 -1.84 -7.41 -8.41
CA LEU A 67 -1.80 -7.62 -9.84
C LEU A 67 -0.85 -6.60 -10.46
N LEU A 68 0.30 -7.04 -10.93
CA LEU A 68 1.29 -6.18 -11.57
C LEU A 68 1.50 -6.64 -13.02
N ARG A 69 1.07 -5.82 -13.99
CA ARG A 69 1.19 -6.11 -15.43
C ARG A 69 0.61 -7.48 -15.82
N GLY A 70 -0.59 -7.78 -15.32
CA GLY A 70 -1.28 -9.03 -15.59
C GLY A 70 -0.75 -10.25 -14.82
N ARG A 71 0.27 -10.10 -13.97
CA ARG A 71 0.84 -11.18 -13.15
C ARG A 71 0.56 -10.95 -11.67
N GLU A 72 0.25 -12.05 -10.97
CA GLU A 72 0.18 -12.01 -9.51
C GLU A 72 1.59 -11.97 -8.91
N GLU A 73 1.83 -10.96 -8.07
CA GLU A 73 3.06 -10.80 -7.33
C GLU A 73 2.78 -10.78 -5.83
N VAL A 74 3.63 -11.47 -5.04
CA VAL A 74 3.61 -11.38 -3.59
C VAL A 74 4.67 -10.39 -3.14
N VAL A 75 4.22 -9.19 -2.81
CA VAL A 75 5.08 -8.06 -2.44
C VAL A 75 5.11 -7.93 -0.93
N PRO A 76 6.29 -7.87 -0.28
CA PRO A 76 6.39 -7.54 1.14
C PRO A 76 6.00 -6.08 1.37
N TYR A 77 4.97 -5.87 2.17
CA TYR A 77 4.56 -4.57 2.66
C TYR A 77 5.17 -4.36 4.05
N ILE A 78 6.07 -3.40 4.15
CA ILE A 78 6.80 -3.07 5.38
C ILE A 78 5.93 -2.19 6.26
N VAL A 79 5.64 -2.68 7.47
CA VAL A 79 4.86 -1.95 8.48
C VAL A 79 5.52 -2.09 9.85
N GLY A 80 5.05 -1.35 10.85
CA GLY A 80 5.50 -1.48 12.22
C GLY A 80 7.01 -1.28 12.38
N VAL A 81 7.59 -0.36 11.63
CA VAL A 81 9.02 -0.01 11.75
C VAL A 81 9.22 0.78 13.03
N ALA A 82 9.79 0.14 14.05
CA ALA A 82 10.01 0.74 15.35
C ALA A 82 11.46 0.60 15.79
N THR A 83 11.94 1.61 16.52
CA THR A 83 13.23 1.57 17.23
C THR A 83 13.02 2.08 18.64
N ASP A 84 13.54 1.34 19.62
CA ASP A 84 13.56 1.76 21.02
C ASP A 84 14.10 3.20 21.11
N PRO A 85 13.40 4.10 21.78
CA PRO A 85 13.83 5.52 21.89
C PRO A 85 15.27 5.70 22.40
N ALA A 86 15.74 4.83 23.28
CA ALA A 86 17.10 4.87 23.79
C ALA A 86 18.18 4.54 22.75
N ALA A 87 17.79 3.92 21.62
CA ALA A 87 18.67 3.54 20.52
C ALA A 87 18.47 4.34 19.23
N ARG A 88 17.60 5.36 19.25
CA ARG A 88 17.38 6.23 18.09
C ARG A 88 18.64 7.04 17.76
N GLY A 89 18.74 7.45 16.48
CA GLY A 89 19.91 8.21 16.00
C GLY A 89 21.15 7.37 15.66
N GLN A 90 21.12 6.04 15.85
CA GLN A 90 22.23 5.13 15.59
C GLN A 90 22.15 4.45 14.20
N GLU A 91 21.34 4.94 13.28
CA GLU A 91 21.16 4.44 11.91
C GLU A 91 20.80 2.93 11.81
N LEU A 92 20.19 2.37 12.83
CA LEU A 92 19.84 0.95 12.91
C LEU A 92 18.87 0.46 11.84
N THR A 93 18.12 1.37 11.22
CA THR A 93 17.20 1.06 10.12
C THR A 93 17.91 0.47 8.91
N LYS A 94 19.15 0.89 8.63
CA LYS A 94 19.95 0.35 7.53
C LYS A 94 20.12 -1.17 7.67
N GLY A 95 20.66 -1.62 8.79
CA GLY A 95 20.89 -3.04 9.05
C GLY A 95 19.61 -3.86 9.10
N LEU A 96 18.52 -3.28 9.61
CA LEU A 96 17.20 -3.91 9.64
C LEU A 96 16.66 -4.15 8.23
N LEU A 97 16.73 -3.15 7.33
CA LEU A 97 16.33 -3.28 5.93
C LEU A 97 17.20 -4.27 5.16
N GLN A 98 18.55 -4.18 5.32
CA GLN A 98 19.47 -5.14 4.69
C GLN A 98 19.13 -6.57 5.07
N ALA A 99 18.99 -6.87 6.35
CA ALA A 99 18.64 -8.19 6.84
C ALA A 99 17.27 -8.66 6.32
N SER A 100 16.31 -7.75 6.22
CA SER A 100 14.98 -8.05 5.69
C SER A 100 15.06 -8.44 4.20
N PHE A 101 15.77 -7.69 3.39
CA PHE A 101 15.92 -7.99 1.97
C PHE A 101 16.72 -9.28 1.72
N HIS A 102 17.74 -9.57 2.53
CA HIS A 102 18.41 -10.87 2.52
C HIS A 102 17.46 -12.03 2.83
N ALA A 103 16.60 -11.87 3.82
CA ALA A 103 15.63 -12.91 4.18
C ALA A 103 14.53 -13.11 3.13
N LEU A 104 14.24 -12.09 2.32
CA LEU A 104 13.21 -12.09 1.26
C LEU A 104 13.76 -12.44 -0.12
N HIS A 105 15.08 -12.32 -0.31
CA HIS A 105 15.72 -12.66 -1.58
C HIS A 105 15.34 -14.08 -1.99
N ASP A 106 14.92 -14.29 -3.22
CA ASP A 106 14.42 -15.56 -3.78
C ASP A 106 13.07 -16.07 -3.22
N ARG A 107 12.42 -15.36 -2.29
CA ARG A 107 11.16 -15.81 -1.68
C ARG A 107 9.91 -15.06 -2.14
N MET A 108 10.07 -13.79 -2.45
CA MET A 108 8.97 -12.88 -2.81
C MET A 108 9.32 -12.08 -4.06
N SER A 109 8.38 -11.25 -4.50
CA SER A 109 8.61 -10.25 -5.56
C SER A 109 9.88 -9.44 -5.30
N PRO A 110 10.62 -9.02 -6.34
CA PRO A 110 11.82 -8.19 -6.18
C PRO A 110 11.55 -6.77 -5.66
N PHE A 111 10.30 -6.44 -5.38
CA PHE A 111 9.89 -5.13 -4.88
C PHE A 111 9.40 -5.21 -3.43
N ALA A 112 9.64 -4.15 -2.66
CA ALA A 112 9.04 -3.95 -1.34
C ALA A 112 8.25 -2.64 -1.34
N LEU A 113 7.12 -2.64 -0.63
CA LEU A 113 6.25 -1.47 -0.47
C LEU A 113 6.23 -1.00 0.99
N LEU A 114 6.04 0.30 1.19
CA LEU A 114 5.71 0.87 2.50
C LEU A 114 4.88 2.15 2.35
N MET A 115 4.14 2.49 3.40
CA MET A 115 3.50 3.79 3.53
C MET A 115 4.30 4.60 4.57
N PRO A 116 5.02 5.65 4.15
CA PRO A 116 5.89 6.37 5.06
C PRO A 116 5.11 7.33 5.95
N ILE A 117 5.42 7.38 7.24
CA ILE A 117 5.03 8.52 8.10
C ILE A 117 5.87 9.75 7.72
N TYR A 118 7.16 9.54 7.45
CA TYR A 118 8.10 10.55 6.97
C TYR A 118 9.01 9.94 5.90
N ALA A 119 8.84 10.38 4.66
CA ALA A 119 9.50 9.80 3.50
C ALA A 119 11.04 9.88 3.57
N GLY A 120 11.59 10.95 4.14
CA GLY A 120 13.04 11.16 4.26
C GLY A 120 13.79 10.05 5.03
N ILE A 121 13.09 9.27 5.87
CA ILE A 121 13.68 8.10 6.53
C ILE A 121 14.03 7.01 5.51
N TYR A 122 13.19 6.84 4.48
CA TYR A 122 13.29 5.74 3.52
C TYR A 122 13.95 6.16 2.19
N GLN A 123 13.86 7.42 1.80
CA GLN A 123 14.50 7.94 0.58
C GLN A 123 16.01 7.69 0.58
N LYS A 124 16.68 7.83 1.72
CA LYS A 124 18.10 7.52 1.85
C LYS A 124 18.46 6.02 1.68
N TYR A 125 17.46 5.17 1.59
CA TYR A 125 17.57 3.74 1.28
C TYR A 125 16.89 3.41 -0.05
N ASP A 126 16.81 4.38 -0.95
CA ASP A 126 16.34 4.25 -2.34
C ASP A 126 14.88 3.83 -2.47
N PHE A 127 14.03 4.12 -1.47
CA PHE A 127 12.61 4.08 -1.66
C PHE A 127 12.13 5.35 -2.37
N ALA A 128 11.32 5.18 -3.40
CA ALA A 128 10.69 6.27 -4.16
C ALA A 128 9.16 6.15 -4.11
N PHE A 129 8.47 7.28 -4.17
CA PHE A 129 7.02 7.26 -4.28
C PHE A 129 6.59 6.61 -5.60
N CYS A 130 5.69 5.64 -5.52
CA CYS A 130 5.16 4.90 -6.65
C CYS A 130 3.62 4.97 -6.75
N TYR A 131 2.94 5.42 -5.70
CA TYR A 131 1.51 5.67 -5.69
C TYR A 131 1.21 7.06 -5.16
N GLN A 132 0.16 7.64 -5.73
CA GLN A 132 -0.45 8.88 -5.27
C GLN A 132 -1.91 8.61 -4.89
N LYS A 133 -2.53 9.53 -4.16
CA LYS A 133 -3.95 9.50 -3.83
C LYS A 133 -4.54 10.88 -3.95
N HIS A 134 -5.77 10.93 -4.41
CA HIS A 134 -6.55 12.17 -4.37
C HIS A 134 -7.25 12.25 -3.01
N VAL A 135 -7.02 13.33 -2.27
CA VAL A 135 -7.61 13.55 -0.94
C VAL A 135 -8.65 14.64 -1.03
N TYR A 136 -9.87 14.29 -0.69
CA TYR A 136 -11.00 15.20 -0.53
C TYR A 136 -11.22 15.45 0.95
N GLU A 137 -11.10 16.72 1.35
CA GLU A 137 -11.38 17.16 2.71
C GLU A 137 -12.15 18.47 2.65
N MET A 138 -13.40 18.47 3.16
CA MET A 138 -14.26 19.64 3.06
C MET A 138 -15.35 19.62 4.13
N PRO A 139 -15.95 20.79 4.46
CA PRO A 139 -17.19 20.82 5.21
C PRO A 139 -18.30 20.02 4.49
N LEU A 140 -19.01 19.16 5.22
CA LEU A 140 -19.98 18.24 4.61
C LEU A 140 -21.20 18.96 4.02
N ASP A 141 -21.57 20.12 4.56
CA ASP A 141 -22.64 20.98 4.03
C ASP A 141 -22.28 21.60 2.67
N ARG A 142 -20.97 21.76 2.39
CA ARG A 142 -20.46 22.29 1.12
C ARG A 142 -20.25 21.18 0.05
N LEU A 143 -20.56 19.95 0.35
CA LEU A 143 -20.55 18.88 -0.64
C LEU A 143 -21.70 19.06 -1.64
N GLU A 144 -21.46 19.84 -2.68
CA GLU A 144 -22.40 20.10 -3.78
C GLU A 144 -22.01 19.27 -4.99
N ILE A 145 -22.83 18.26 -5.27
CA ILE A 145 -22.64 17.36 -6.41
C ILE A 145 -23.97 17.23 -7.16
N PRO A 146 -23.95 17.01 -8.48
CA PRO A 146 -25.15 16.79 -9.26
C PRO A 146 -25.96 15.61 -8.73
N SER A 147 -27.29 15.73 -8.78
CA SER A 147 -28.15 14.61 -8.43
C SER A 147 -27.84 13.38 -9.28
N PRO A 148 -27.82 12.17 -8.70
CA PRO A 148 -27.60 10.97 -9.48
C PRO A 148 -28.73 10.77 -10.49
N ALA A 149 -28.38 10.38 -11.71
CA ALA A 149 -29.35 10.02 -12.73
C ALA A 149 -29.77 8.55 -12.57
N GLY A 150 -31.04 8.27 -12.86
CA GLY A 150 -31.62 6.92 -12.81
C GLY A 150 -32.23 6.56 -11.47
N ASP A 151 -32.87 5.39 -11.46
CA ASP A 151 -33.53 4.82 -10.24
C ASP A 151 -32.49 4.08 -9.39
N LEU A 152 -31.70 4.86 -8.62
CA LEU A 152 -30.64 4.35 -7.75
C LEU A 152 -31.10 4.37 -6.28
N ARG A 153 -30.94 3.22 -5.62
CA ARG A 153 -31.27 3.00 -4.21
C ARG A 153 -29.97 2.76 -3.43
N VAL A 154 -29.79 3.45 -2.31
CA VAL A 154 -28.65 3.21 -1.40
C VAL A 154 -29.15 2.50 -0.16
N GLU A 155 -28.52 1.38 0.16
CA GLU A 155 -28.80 0.58 1.36
C GLU A 155 -27.60 0.59 2.30
N ARG A 156 -27.87 0.65 3.60
CA ARG A 156 -26.85 0.62 4.65
C ARG A 156 -26.77 -0.76 5.28
N TYR A 157 -25.54 -1.21 5.50
CA TYR A 157 -25.23 -2.49 6.12
C TYR A 157 -24.38 -2.28 7.37
N ALA A 158 -24.87 -2.73 8.53
CA ALA A 158 -24.11 -2.78 9.78
C ALA A 158 -23.32 -4.09 9.92
N SER A 159 -23.74 -5.14 9.22
CA SER A 159 -23.06 -6.43 9.12
C SER A 159 -23.05 -6.87 7.65
N TYR A 160 -21.91 -7.33 7.16
CA TYR A 160 -21.72 -7.65 5.75
C TYR A 160 -20.59 -8.69 5.57
N THR A 161 -20.59 -9.34 4.41
CA THR A 161 -19.57 -10.33 4.00
C THR A 161 -18.82 -9.85 2.75
N GLY A 162 -17.64 -10.40 2.50
CA GLY A 162 -16.82 -10.04 1.35
C GLY A 162 -17.49 -10.32 0.00
N GLU A 163 -18.33 -11.34 -0.10
CA GLU A 163 -19.03 -11.73 -1.32
C GLU A 163 -19.87 -10.59 -1.92
N LEU A 164 -20.44 -9.74 -1.06
CA LEU A 164 -21.24 -8.58 -1.49
C LEU A 164 -20.41 -7.58 -2.31
N PHE A 165 -19.12 -7.45 -2.00
CA PHE A 165 -18.24 -6.43 -2.56
C PHE A 165 -17.26 -6.97 -3.61
N ASP A 166 -17.00 -8.27 -3.60
CA ASP A 166 -15.93 -8.91 -4.38
C ASP A 166 -16.06 -8.64 -5.88
N SER A 167 -17.26 -8.82 -6.44
CA SER A 167 -17.51 -8.56 -7.86
C SER A 167 -17.34 -7.10 -8.27
N LEU A 168 -17.69 -6.16 -7.36
CA LEU A 168 -17.52 -4.72 -7.59
C LEU A 168 -16.05 -4.32 -7.52
N TYR A 169 -15.32 -4.88 -6.56
CA TYR A 169 -13.88 -4.66 -6.42
C TYR A 169 -13.13 -5.25 -7.62
N GLY A 170 -13.46 -6.48 -8.05
CA GLY A 170 -12.87 -7.13 -9.21
C GLY A 170 -13.05 -6.30 -10.48
N ALA A 171 -14.27 -5.82 -10.73
CA ALA A 171 -14.55 -4.98 -11.90
C ALA A 171 -13.76 -3.65 -11.93
N LEU A 172 -13.40 -3.10 -10.75
CA LEU A 172 -12.50 -1.96 -10.67
C LEU A 172 -11.05 -2.38 -10.88
N SER A 173 -10.60 -3.44 -10.19
CA SER A 173 -9.20 -3.84 -10.16
C SER A 173 -8.64 -4.25 -11.52
N ASP A 174 -9.49 -4.75 -12.42
CA ASP A 174 -9.12 -5.10 -13.81
C ASP A 174 -8.55 -3.92 -14.61
N GLY A 175 -8.86 -2.68 -14.22
CA GLY A 175 -8.35 -1.46 -14.86
C GLY A 175 -7.04 -0.92 -14.27
N TYR A 176 -6.52 -1.52 -13.19
CA TYR A 176 -5.37 -0.97 -12.46
C TYR A 176 -4.22 -1.95 -12.35
N ASN A 177 -3.00 -1.40 -12.30
CA ASN A 177 -1.81 -2.13 -11.90
C ASN A 177 -1.48 -1.85 -10.43
N GLY A 178 -1.11 -2.91 -9.69
CA GLY A 178 -0.61 -2.77 -8.33
C GLY A 178 -1.68 -2.70 -7.25
N LEU A 179 -2.97 -2.87 -7.58
CA LEU A 179 -3.99 -3.04 -6.55
C LEU A 179 -3.88 -4.41 -5.87
N PRO A 180 -4.19 -4.49 -4.56
CA PRO A 180 -4.22 -5.76 -3.86
C PRO A 180 -5.27 -6.71 -4.45
N ILE A 181 -4.90 -7.96 -4.66
CA ILE A 181 -5.84 -9.03 -5.01
C ILE A 181 -6.54 -9.44 -3.72
N ARG A 182 -7.87 -9.36 -3.68
CA ARG A 182 -8.67 -9.71 -2.52
C ARG A 182 -9.24 -11.11 -2.65
N THR A 183 -8.54 -12.10 -2.11
CA THR A 183 -9.09 -13.44 -1.90
C THR A 183 -10.08 -13.44 -0.72
N ALA A 184 -10.79 -14.57 -0.50
CA ALA A 184 -11.65 -14.72 0.68
C ALA A 184 -10.90 -14.43 2.01
N PHE A 185 -9.63 -14.81 2.09
CA PHE A 185 -8.80 -14.52 3.26
C PHE A 185 -8.56 -13.01 3.44
N GLN A 186 -8.19 -12.29 2.38
CA GLN A 186 -7.99 -10.85 2.46
C GLN A 186 -9.29 -10.10 2.75
N TRP A 187 -10.42 -10.54 2.20
CA TRP A 187 -11.73 -10.01 2.57
C TRP A 187 -12.02 -10.22 4.05
N ASN A 188 -11.87 -11.44 4.56
CA ASN A 188 -12.11 -11.72 5.97
C ASN A 188 -11.22 -10.89 6.88
N LYS A 189 -9.92 -10.75 6.54
CA LYS A 189 -9.00 -9.88 7.27
C LYS A 189 -9.48 -8.42 7.30
N LEU A 190 -9.78 -7.84 6.13
CA LEU A 190 -10.25 -6.47 5.99
C LEU A 190 -11.53 -6.24 6.81
N LEU A 191 -12.50 -7.13 6.66
CA LEU A 191 -13.79 -6.99 7.33
C LEU A 191 -13.69 -7.23 8.85
N THR A 192 -12.75 -8.06 9.32
CA THR A 192 -12.45 -8.17 10.75
C THR A 192 -11.93 -6.84 11.29
N VAL A 193 -10.97 -6.20 10.61
CA VAL A 193 -10.48 -4.87 11.01
C VAL A 193 -11.61 -3.84 10.98
N HIS A 194 -12.46 -3.84 9.95
CA HIS A 194 -13.64 -2.96 9.88
C HIS A 194 -14.59 -3.12 11.08
N GLN A 195 -14.82 -4.36 11.53
CA GLN A 195 -15.64 -4.61 12.71
C GLN A 195 -15.00 -4.03 13.98
N LEU A 196 -13.68 -4.22 14.15
CA LEU A 196 -12.93 -3.67 15.28
C LEU A 196 -12.98 -2.14 15.30
N GLU A 197 -12.89 -1.51 14.14
CA GLU A 197 -12.97 -0.06 13.95
C GLU A 197 -14.40 0.49 13.84
N LYS A 198 -15.44 -0.36 13.97
CA LYS A 198 -16.86 0.00 13.86
C LYS A 198 -17.23 0.66 12.53
N MET A 199 -16.59 0.25 11.45
CA MET A 199 -16.90 0.69 10.10
C MET A 199 -18.27 0.17 9.66
N GLN A 200 -18.99 0.95 8.86
CA GLN A 200 -20.23 0.59 8.22
C GLN A 200 -20.05 0.51 6.70
N ALA A 201 -20.98 -0.17 6.03
CA ALA A 201 -21.03 -0.20 4.57
C ALA A 201 -22.32 0.44 4.05
N ALA A 202 -22.22 1.11 2.92
CA ALA A 202 -23.36 1.50 2.10
C ALA A 202 -23.16 0.95 0.68
N VAL A 203 -24.22 0.39 0.10
CA VAL A 203 -24.22 -0.19 -1.25
C VAL A 203 -25.27 0.51 -2.07
N VAL A 204 -24.91 0.92 -3.29
CA VAL A 204 -25.85 1.51 -4.24
C VAL A 204 -26.30 0.45 -5.24
N TYR A 205 -27.61 0.38 -5.48
CA TYR A 205 -28.25 -0.55 -6.40
C TYR A 205 -28.97 0.17 -7.54
N TYR A 206 -28.97 -0.47 -8.71
CA TYR A 206 -29.90 -0.20 -9.79
C TYR A 206 -30.79 -1.43 -9.98
N GLY A 207 -32.08 -1.32 -9.65
CA GLY A 207 -32.90 -2.48 -9.40
C GLY A 207 -32.29 -3.35 -8.28
N ASP A 208 -32.05 -4.63 -8.57
CA ASP A 208 -31.40 -5.55 -7.64
C ASP A 208 -29.90 -5.76 -7.88
N ARG A 209 -29.30 -5.01 -8.81
CA ARG A 209 -27.91 -5.13 -9.17
C ARG A 209 -27.05 -4.10 -8.40
N PRO A 210 -26.08 -4.53 -7.60
CA PRO A 210 -25.15 -3.61 -6.95
C PRO A 210 -24.30 -2.88 -8.01
N ARG A 211 -24.07 -1.58 -7.81
CA ARG A 211 -23.33 -0.70 -8.72
C ARG A 211 -22.18 0.02 -8.06
N GLY A 212 -22.04 -0.12 -6.77
CA GLY A 212 -20.96 0.47 -6.01
C GLY A 212 -21.20 0.31 -4.53
N TYR A 213 -20.16 0.56 -3.76
CA TYR A 213 -20.21 0.55 -2.30
C TYR A 213 -19.27 1.58 -1.71
N MET A 214 -19.44 1.88 -0.44
CA MET A 214 -18.43 2.55 0.37
C MET A 214 -18.36 1.95 1.78
N PHE A 215 -17.14 1.91 2.34
CA PHE A 215 -16.90 1.68 3.75
C PHE A 215 -16.66 3.03 4.42
N TYR A 216 -17.38 3.29 5.50
CA TYR A 216 -17.36 4.57 6.17
C TYR A 216 -17.57 4.47 7.66
N GLN A 217 -17.19 5.53 8.38
CA GLN A 217 -17.56 5.75 9.77
C GLN A 217 -17.73 7.24 10.05
N ILE A 218 -18.52 7.57 11.06
CA ILE A 218 -18.56 8.91 11.63
C ILE A 218 -17.66 8.89 12.85
N ARG A 219 -16.55 9.63 12.78
CA ARG A 219 -15.54 9.71 13.83
C ARG A 219 -15.99 10.61 14.98
N GLU A 220 -15.31 10.54 16.13
CA GLU A 220 -15.63 11.34 17.32
C GLU A 220 -15.50 12.84 17.06
N ASP A 221 -14.56 13.25 16.17
CA ASP A 221 -14.38 14.63 15.71
C ASP A 221 -15.44 15.10 14.70
N LYS A 222 -16.52 14.31 14.53
CA LYS A 222 -17.61 14.52 13.56
C LYS A 222 -17.16 14.52 12.10
N THR A 223 -16.08 13.83 11.77
CA THR A 223 -15.70 13.59 10.38
C THR A 223 -16.46 12.39 9.81
N PHE A 224 -17.19 12.57 8.72
CA PHE A 224 -17.64 11.47 7.87
C PHE A 224 -16.45 10.97 7.08
N PHE A 225 -15.84 9.90 7.57
CA PHE A 225 -14.66 9.30 6.99
C PHE A 225 -15.05 8.18 6.03
N ILE A 226 -14.65 8.30 4.76
CA ILE A 226 -14.78 7.23 3.77
C ILE A 226 -13.42 6.57 3.61
N GLN A 227 -13.32 5.33 4.03
CA GLN A 227 -12.10 4.53 3.90
C GLN A 227 -11.92 4.02 2.46
N GLU A 228 -13.01 3.57 1.83
CA GLU A 228 -13.03 3.09 0.47
C GLU A 228 -14.37 3.41 -0.18
N LEU A 229 -14.34 3.88 -1.41
CA LEU A 229 -15.51 4.08 -2.24
C LEU A 229 -15.23 3.51 -3.64
N ILE A 230 -16.03 2.55 -4.05
CA ILE A 230 -15.97 1.92 -5.37
C ILE A 230 -17.33 2.07 -6.05
N ALA A 231 -17.33 2.57 -7.28
CA ALA A 231 -18.52 2.75 -8.05
C ALA A 231 -18.24 2.48 -9.54
N LEU A 232 -19.07 1.65 -10.14
CA LEU A 232 -18.95 1.25 -11.55
C LEU A 232 -19.44 2.33 -12.53
N THR A 233 -20.11 3.39 -12.02
CA THR A 233 -20.60 4.50 -12.85
C THR A 233 -20.52 5.80 -12.06
N PRO A 234 -20.38 6.97 -12.73
CA PRO A 234 -20.45 8.27 -12.07
C PRO A 234 -21.77 8.49 -11.31
N ALA A 235 -22.90 8.00 -11.83
CA ALA A 235 -24.19 8.11 -11.16
C ALA A 235 -24.23 7.34 -9.83
N ALA A 236 -23.66 6.13 -9.80
CA ALA A 236 -23.52 5.34 -8.56
C ALA A 236 -22.61 6.05 -7.54
N LYS A 237 -21.49 6.64 -7.98
CA LYS A 237 -20.61 7.42 -7.12
C LYS A 237 -21.34 8.62 -6.51
N ARG A 238 -22.06 9.38 -7.35
CA ARG A 238 -22.88 10.52 -6.87
C ARG A 238 -23.94 10.09 -5.86
N ALA A 239 -24.61 8.94 -6.06
CA ALA A 239 -25.57 8.43 -5.11
C ALA A 239 -24.95 8.13 -3.74
N LEU A 240 -23.77 7.51 -3.70
CA LEU A 240 -23.04 7.27 -2.45
C LEU A 240 -22.60 8.57 -1.77
N LEU A 241 -22.13 9.57 -2.53
CA LEU A 241 -21.76 10.87 -1.98
C LEU A 241 -22.98 11.67 -1.49
N HIS A 242 -24.15 11.56 -2.15
CA HIS A 242 -25.42 12.10 -1.63
C HIS A 242 -25.83 11.43 -0.32
N PHE A 243 -25.61 10.12 -0.21
CA PHE A 243 -25.82 9.41 1.07
C PHE A 243 -24.88 9.95 2.15
N ALA A 244 -23.61 10.20 1.86
CA ALA A 244 -22.69 10.83 2.81
C ALA A 244 -23.20 12.22 3.24
N LYS A 245 -23.61 13.07 2.29
CA LYS A 245 -24.19 14.41 2.56
C LYS A 245 -25.44 14.37 3.44
N ALA A 246 -26.23 13.30 3.35
CA ALA A 246 -27.43 13.16 4.20
C ALA A 246 -27.09 13.06 5.70
N HIS A 247 -25.83 12.76 6.07
CA HIS A 247 -25.37 12.70 7.46
C HIS A 247 -24.95 14.05 8.06
N ARG A 248 -25.23 15.18 7.40
CA ARG A 248 -24.89 16.54 7.86
C ARG A 248 -25.41 16.93 9.25
N SER A 249 -26.35 16.19 9.82
CA SER A 249 -26.79 16.36 11.21
C SER A 249 -25.90 15.66 12.23
N ALA A 250 -25.07 14.72 11.79
CA ALA A 250 -24.20 13.89 12.63
C ALA A 250 -22.73 14.12 12.36
N ALA A 251 -22.37 14.68 11.19
CA ALA A 251 -21.00 14.95 10.78
C ALA A 251 -20.88 16.35 10.18
N ASP A 252 -19.78 17.04 10.50
CA ASP A 252 -19.50 18.40 10.03
C ASP A 252 -18.55 18.43 8.84
N LYS A 253 -17.72 17.37 8.69
CA LYS A 253 -16.67 17.26 7.66
C LYS A 253 -16.79 15.97 6.88
N LEU A 254 -16.38 16.01 5.61
CA LEU A 254 -16.07 14.84 4.80
C LEU A 254 -14.56 14.69 4.71
N TYR A 255 -14.06 13.47 4.88
CA TYR A 255 -12.71 13.07 4.49
C TYR A 255 -12.77 11.79 3.67
N TRP A 256 -12.15 11.81 2.49
CA TRP A 256 -12.12 10.68 1.58
C TRP A 256 -10.82 10.64 0.80
N GLU A 257 -10.22 9.45 0.68
CA GLU A 257 -9.06 9.16 -0.16
C GLU A 257 -9.49 8.33 -1.36
N ALA A 258 -9.23 8.83 -2.54
CA ALA A 258 -9.53 8.18 -3.81
C ALA A 258 -8.25 7.84 -4.59
N THR A 259 -8.37 7.08 -5.66
CA THR A 259 -7.28 6.82 -6.61
C THR A 259 -6.80 8.12 -7.27
N GLU A 260 -5.57 8.14 -7.76
CA GLU A 260 -4.96 9.36 -8.34
C GLU A 260 -5.69 9.87 -9.59
N ASP A 261 -6.35 8.97 -10.31
CA ASP A 261 -7.14 9.24 -11.52
C ASP A 261 -8.62 9.58 -11.23
N ASP A 262 -8.98 9.75 -9.94
CA ASP A 262 -10.35 10.11 -9.57
C ASP A 262 -10.73 11.49 -10.12
N LEU A 263 -11.84 11.55 -10.84
CA LEU A 263 -12.37 12.76 -11.49
C LEU A 263 -13.59 13.35 -10.77
N THR A 264 -13.90 12.98 -9.54
CA THR A 264 -15.05 13.48 -8.79
C THR A 264 -15.00 15.00 -8.61
N TRP A 265 -13.80 15.57 -8.56
CA TRP A 265 -13.60 17.03 -8.49
C TRP A 265 -14.23 17.81 -9.63
N LEU A 266 -14.47 17.19 -10.80
CA LEU A 266 -15.18 17.83 -11.93
C LEU A 266 -16.68 18.09 -11.63
N ASP A 267 -17.23 17.39 -10.64
CA ASP A 267 -18.62 17.58 -10.22
C ASP A 267 -18.78 18.75 -9.23
N PHE A 268 -17.70 19.28 -8.67
CA PHE A 268 -17.75 20.35 -7.68
C PHE A 268 -17.83 21.73 -8.32
N PRO A 269 -18.81 22.58 -7.92
CA PRO A 269 -18.93 23.93 -8.47
C PRO A 269 -17.86 24.89 -7.95
N ASP A 270 -17.24 24.57 -6.81
CA ASP A 270 -16.21 25.40 -6.17
C ASP A 270 -14.83 24.73 -6.31
N ALA A 271 -13.94 25.38 -7.06
CA ALA A 271 -12.58 24.91 -7.25
C ALA A 271 -11.79 24.71 -5.93
N ALA A 272 -12.14 25.43 -4.86
CA ALA A 272 -11.54 25.26 -3.55
C ALA A 272 -11.85 23.89 -2.90
N LEU A 273 -12.86 23.18 -3.39
CA LEU A 273 -13.27 21.86 -2.91
C LEU A 273 -12.69 20.70 -3.73
N CYS A 274 -11.91 21.00 -4.79
CA CYS A 274 -11.39 19.97 -5.71
C CYS A 274 -10.39 18.98 -5.08
N GLY A 275 -10.04 19.16 -3.80
CA GLY A 275 -9.10 18.29 -3.11
C GLY A 275 -7.65 18.50 -3.52
N SER A 276 -6.80 17.54 -3.20
CA SER A 276 -5.36 17.60 -3.50
C SER A 276 -4.79 16.23 -3.83
N LEU A 277 -3.91 16.17 -4.82
CA LEU A 277 -3.12 14.97 -5.11
C LEU A 277 -1.95 14.91 -4.14
N LYS A 278 -1.82 13.80 -3.42
CA LYS A 278 -0.77 13.60 -2.41
C LYS A 278 0.02 12.32 -2.67
N PRO A 279 1.34 12.31 -2.43
CA PRO A 279 2.12 11.08 -2.39
C PRO A 279 1.52 10.10 -1.38
N PHE A 280 1.54 8.80 -1.70
CA PHE A 280 0.91 7.79 -0.84
C PHE A 280 1.90 6.72 -0.41
N MET A 281 2.28 5.80 -1.30
CA MET A 281 3.17 4.70 -0.97
C MET A 281 4.50 4.82 -1.68
N MET A 282 5.53 4.27 -1.05
CA MET A 282 6.86 4.15 -1.63
C MET A 282 7.17 2.68 -1.94
N ALA A 283 7.95 2.48 -3.00
CA ALA A 283 8.52 1.19 -3.36
C ALA A 283 10.05 1.27 -3.42
N ARG A 284 10.68 0.12 -3.19
CA ARG A 284 12.06 -0.15 -3.52
C ARG A 284 12.15 -1.46 -4.30
N CYS A 285 12.92 -1.46 -5.39
CA CYS A 285 13.37 -2.70 -6.01
C CYS A 285 14.62 -3.21 -5.27
N PHE A 286 14.56 -4.38 -4.68
CA PHE A 286 15.69 -4.97 -3.95
C PHE A 286 16.37 -6.13 -4.70
N ASP A 287 15.90 -6.48 -5.90
CA ASP A 287 16.56 -7.37 -6.85
C ASP A 287 16.28 -6.88 -8.29
N THR A 288 17.13 -5.97 -8.76
CA THR A 288 16.94 -5.31 -10.05
C THR A 288 17.11 -6.28 -11.23
N TYR A 289 18.08 -7.20 -11.14
CA TYR A 289 18.27 -8.18 -12.21
C TYR A 289 17.07 -9.08 -12.40
N ARG A 290 16.48 -9.56 -11.30
CA ARG A 290 15.25 -10.34 -11.32
C ARG A 290 14.05 -9.52 -11.82
N ALA A 291 13.90 -8.30 -11.35
CA ALA A 291 12.83 -7.40 -11.78
C ALA A 291 12.85 -7.16 -13.30
N LEU A 292 14.04 -6.94 -13.85
CA LEU A 292 14.23 -6.76 -15.30
C LEU A 292 13.93 -8.03 -16.08
N ARG A 293 14.37 -9.20 -15.60
CA ARG A 293 14.08 -10.50 -16.25
C ARG A 293 12.60 -10.87 -16.27
N GLU A 294 11.88 -10.48 -15.25
CA GLU A 294 10.44 -10.75 -15.10
C GLU A 294 9.60 -9.66 -15.79
N TYR A 295 10.24 -8.65 -16.38
CA TYR A 295 9.55 -7.58 -17.08
C TYR A 295 9.05 -8.04 -18.44
N GLU A 296 7.78 -7.80 -18.74
CA GLU A 296 7.19 -8.06 -20.06
C GLU A 296 7.22 -6.76 -20.88
N ILE A 297 7.87 -6.82 -22.05
CA ILE A 297 7.89 -5.70 -22.99
C ILE A 297 6.64 -5.72 -23.88
N PRO A 298 6.20 -4.55 -24.40
CA PRO A 298 5.17 -4.49 -25.43
C PRO A 298 5.54 -5.33 -26.68
N ALA A 299 4.54 -5.93 -27.29
CA ALA A 299 4.76 -6.80 -28.46
C ALA A 299 5.36 -6.07 -29.69
N ASP A 300 5.16 -4.75 -29.74
CA ASP A 300 5.67 -3.85 -30.79
C ASP A 300 6.97 -3.14 -30.40
N CYS A 301 7.61 -3.60 -29.32
CA CYS A 301 8.90 -3.03 -28.91
C CYS A 301 9.95 -3.20 -30.03
N PRO A 302 10.61 -2.15 -30.48
CA PRO A 302 11.61 -2.26 -31.56
C PRO A 302 12.83 -3.03 -31.09
N ASP A 303 13.50 -3.66 -32.04
CA ASP A 303 14.81 -4.28 -31.79
C ASP A 303 15.81 -3.25 -31.26
N GLY A 304 16.58 -3.64 -30.27
CA GLY A 304 17.55 -2.76 -29.64
C GLY A 304 18.31 -3.43 -28.51
N ARG A 305 19.39 -2.78 -28.10
CA ARG A 305 20.25 -3.26 -27.01
C ARG A 305 20.70 -2.09 -26.15
N ILE A 306 20.73 -2.29 -24.84
CA ILE A 306 21.31 -1.35 -23.89
C ILE A 306 21.98 -2.11 -22.75
N THR A 307 23.15 -1.64 -22.34
CA THR A 307 23.86 -2.17 -21.18
C THR A 307 23.82 -1.16 -20.05
N LEU A 308 23.29 -1.60 -18.91
CA LEU A 308 23.10 -0.77 -17.73
C LEU A 308 24.08 -1.18 -16.63
N LEU A 309 24.75 -0.20 -16.03
CA LEU A 309 25.43 -0.38 -14.75
C LEU A 309 24.44 -0.10 -13.64
N VAL A 310 24.09 -1.13 -12.85
CA VAL A 310 23.29 -0.99 -11.64
C VAL A 310 24.21 -0.81 -10.44
N ARG A 311 23.96 0.20 -9.62
CA ARG A 311 24.68 0.44 -8.36
C ARG A 311 23.70 0.61 -7.22
N ASP A 312 23.94 -0.08 -6.12
CA ASP A 312 23.13 -0.09 -4.91
C ASP A 312 24.07 -0.05 -3.69
N GLU A 313 23.96 0.98 -2.86
CA GLU A 313 24.79 1.14 -1.66
C GLU A 313 24.30 0.30 -0.47
N LEU A 314 23.06 -0.21 -0.56
CA LEU A 314 22.48 -1.02 0.49
C LEU A 314 22.66 -2.51 0.25
N LEU A 315 22.62 -2.97 -1.03
CA LEU A 315 22.50 -4.38 -1.41
C LEU A 315 23.57 -4.77 -2.45
N ASP A 316 24.59 -5.48 -2.01
CA ASP A 316 25.75 -5.83 -2.84
C ASP A 316 25.39 -6.64 -4.08
N TRP A 317 24.38 -7.51 -4.02
CA TRP A 317 23.96 -8.33 -5.18
C TRP A 317 23.32 -7.55 -6.32
N ASN A 318 22.87 -6.32 -6.06
CA ASN A 318 22.37 -5.41 -7.11
C ASN A 318 23.49 -4.74 -7.90
N ASN A 319 24.73 -4.77 -7.41
CA ASN A 319 25.86 -4.14 -8.10
C ASN A 319 26.30 -5.03 -9.28
N CYS A 320 25.76 -4.75 -10.47
CA CYS A 320 26.03 -5.55 -11.66
C CYS A 320 25.89 -4.74 -12.95
N LEU A 321 26.51 -5.25 -14.02
CA LEU A 321 26.26 -4.85 -15.39
C LEU A 321 25.21 -5.79 -16.00
N VAL A 322 24.18 -5.23 -16.60
CA VAL A 322 23.07 -5.97 -17.19
C VAL A 322 22.83 -5.47 -18.61
N THR A 323 22.85 -6.37 -19.57
CA THR A 323 22.45 -6.09 -20.94
C THR A 323 20.98 -6.48 -21.13
N LEU A 324 20.20 -5.55 -21.64
CA LEU A 324 18.84 -5.73 -22.11
C LEU A 324 18.85 -5.75 -23.63
N SER A 325 18.28 -6.76 -24.26
CA SER A 325 18.20 -6.87 -25.72
C SER A 325 16.80 -7.24 -26.17
N VAL A 326 16.35 -6.63 -27.23
CA VAL A 326 15.15 -7.02 -27.98
C VAL A 326 15.60 -7.40 -29.39
N GLU A 327 15.41 -8.64 -29.79
CA GLU A 327 15.75 -9.14 -31.11
C GLU A 327 14.58 -9.95 -31.67
N ALA A 328 14.02 -9.53 -32.78
CA ALA A 328 12.86 -10.16 -33.42
C ALA A 328 11.69 -10.38 -32.44
N GLY A 329 11.40 -9.39 -31.57
CA GLY A 329 10.35 -9.45 -30.55
C GLY A 329 10.69 -10.30 -29.33
N ARG A 330 11.90 -10.85 -29.24
CA ARG A 330 12.36 -11.59 -28.06
C ARG A 330 13.16 -10.70 -27.14
N PHE A 331 12.68 -10.54 -25.92
CA PHE A 331 13.37 -9.80 -24.85
C PHE A 331 14.28 -10.75 -24.05
N THR A 332 15.50 -10.32 -23.84
CA THR A 332 16.49 -11.03 -23.00
C THR A 332 17.18 -10.08 -22.05
N VAL A 333 17.55 -10.60 -20.88
CA VAL A 333 18.25 -9.88 -19.81
C VAL A 333 19.40 -10.74 -19.32
N GLU A 334 20.62 -10.26 -19.48
CA GLU A 334 21.83 -11.02 -19.15
C GLU A 334 22.82 -10.19 -18.34
N LYS A 335 23.45 -10.80 -17.32
CA LYS A 335 24.60 -10.18 -16.65
C LYS A 335 25.78 -10.20 -17.61
N THR A 336 26.54 -9.10 -17.67
CA THR A 336 27.62 -8.90 -18.59
C THR A 336 28.85 -8.27 -17.92
N THR A 337 29.97 -8.24 -18.62
CA THR A 337 31.17 -7.49 -18.26
C THR A 337 31.45 -6.37 -19.28
N GLU A 338 30.54 -6.15 -20.22
CA GLU A 338 30.68 -5.12 -21.25
C GLU A 338 30.61 -3.71 -20.64
N GLN A 339 31.08 -2.72 -21.39
CA GLN A 339 30.95 -1.33 -20.98
C GLN A 339 29.48 -0.90 -20.91
N ALA A 340 29.14 -0.17 -19.88
CA ALA A 340 27.76 0.35 -19.69
C ALA A 340 27.51 1.52 -20.66
N ASP A 341 26.31 1.51 -21.27
CA ASP A 341 25.77 2.63 -22.03
C ASP A 341 25.13 3.68 -21.08
N ALA A 342 24.56 3.23 -19.96
CA ALA A 342 23.96 4.07 -18.95
C ALA A 342 24.17 3.51 -17.54
N CYS A 343 24.06 4.37 -16.54
CA CYS A 343 24.14 3.99 -15.14
C CYS A 343 22.78 4.21 -14.45
N LEU A 344 22.25 3.16 -13.85
CA LEU A 344 21.15 3.24 -12.89
C LEU A 344 21.74 3.37 -11.49
N LEU A 345 21.70 4.57 -10.96
CA LEU A 345 22.05 4.84 -9.57
C LEU A 345 20.78 4.73 -8.72
N TYR A 346 20.81 3.88 -7.72
CA TYR A 346 19.88 3.99 -6.62
C TYR A 346 20.35 5.17 -5.74
N THR A 347 20.14 6.37 -6.23
CA THR A 347 20.31 7.59 -5.45
C THR A 347 18.96 8.26 -5.35
N SER A 348 18.65 8.80 -4.18
CA SER A 348 17.50 9.71 -4.07
C SER A 348 17.60 10.75 -5.17
N PRO A 349 16.55 10.94 -5.98
CA PRO A 349 16.55 12.03 -6.94
C PRO A 349 16.76 13.32 -6.14
N SER A 350 17.89 14.00 -6.43
CA SER A 350 18.10 15.33 -5.87
C SER A 350 16.98 16.23 -6.39
N PRO A 351 16.31 17.01 -5.54
CA PRO A 351 15.30 17.96 -6.02
C PRO A 351 15.87 19.08 -6.92
N ARG A 352 17.11 18.95 -7.35
CA ARG A 352 17.87 20.00 -8.08
C ARG A 352 18.43 19.56 -9.43
N ASP A 353 18.17 18.33 -9.88
CA ASP A 353 18.59 17.89 -11.21
C ASP A 353 17.42 17.83 -12.18
#